data_e325b4b32b8112e18ffda30e5dff950c
#
_entry.id   e325b4b32b8112e18ffda30e5dff950c
#
_cell.length_a   1.000
_cell.length_b   1.000
_cell.length_c   1.000
_cell.angle_alpha   90.00
_cell.angle_beta   90.00
_cell.angle_gamma   90.00
#
_symmetry.space_group_name_H-M   'P 1'
#
loop_
_entity.id
_entity.type
_entity.pdbx_description
1 polymer ?
#
loop_
_entity_poly.entity_id
_entity_poly.type
_entity_poly.pdbx_seq_one_letter_code
_entity_poly.pdbx_strand_id
1 'polypeptide(L)'
;FEDIVITAHRALLRAGENVLAIHGLNRAPGDDDFLITAELTGEGILDLAPRYFQSPTPGEANEADGFAGFVADTSFSVDRGFYSEPFEVEIRSETEGAVIRYTFDGSEPGPAAGSIYDGPLLIQGTTTLRAMAFLEGMVPTNIDTHTYIFPDDIVVQDAAATIARGFPRNWGGTSADYGMDPDVIGQGGRDRFGGRYAETIRDDLLAIPTISVVMNIDEMFGSRGIYTNSGSRGRAWERRSSIEL
;
A
#
# COMPACT_ATOMS: atom_id res chain seq x y z
N PHE A 1 -7.70 29.73 50.00
CA PHE A 1 -8.33 29.42 48.72
C PHE A 1 -9.12 28.13 48.90
N GLU A 2 -10.29 28.07 48.35
CA GLU A 2 -11.14 26.91 48.35
C GLU A 2 -11.38 26.46 46.91
N ASP A 3 -11.09 25.19 46.61
CA ASP A 3 -11.33 24.61 45.28
C ASP A 3 -12.73 24.01 45.26
N ILE A 4 -13.58 24.50 44.39
CA ILE A 4 -14.95 24.02 44.19
C ILE A 4 -15.03 23.24 42.89
N VAL A 5 -15.26 21.91 42.98
CA VAL A 5 -15.40 21.05 41.80
C VAL A 5 -16.81 21.17 41.22
N ILE A 6 -16.92 21.72 40.01
CA ILE A 6 -18.22 21.90 39.31
C ILE A 6 -18.37 20.98 38.10
N THR A 7 -17.57 19.93 38.01
CA THR A 7 -17.57 18.96 36.89
C THR A 7 -18.95 18.35 36.60
N ALA A 8 -19.77 18.13 37.66
CA ALA A 8 -21.13 17.63 37.48
C ALA A 8 -22.03 18.55 36.64
N HIS A 9 -21.65 19.82 36.49
CA HIS A 9 -22.43 20.82 35.74
C HIS A 9 -21.86 21.13 34.35
N ARG A 10 -20.84 20.39 33.90
CA ARG A 10 -20.19 20.62 32.59
C ARG A 10 -21.17 20.54 31.41
N ALA A 11 -22.25 19.78 31.55
CA ALA A 11 -23.28 19.67 30.51
C ALA A 11 -24.08 20.97 30.26
N LEU A 12 -23.96 21.94 31.19
CA LEU A 12 -24.58 23.27 31.06
C LEU A 12 -23.72 24.21 30.19
N LEU A 13 -22.46 23.90 30.00
CA LEU A 13 -21.56 24.69 29.11
C LEU A 13 -21.99 24.55 27.67
N ARG A 14 -21.95 25.66 26.92
CA ARG A 14 -22.28 25.74 25.50
C ARG A 14 -21.08 26.23 24.72
N ALA A 15 -21.02 25.88 23.46
CA ALA A 15 -20.05 26.47 22.55
C ALA A 15 -20.26 27.99 22.47
N GLY A 16 -19.19 28.78 22.64
CA GLY A 16 -19.23 30.24 22.69
C GLY A 16 -19.16 30.80 24.11
N GLU A 17 -19.80 31.94 24.37
CA GLU A 17 -19.74 32.65 25.64
C GLU A 17 -20.59 31.95 26.70
N ASN A 18 -20.00 31.75 27.88
CA ASN A 18 -20.66 31.25 29.07
C ASN A 18 -20.45 32.24 30.24
N VAL A 19 -21.44 32.42 31.09
CA VAL A 19 -21.38 33.35 32.23
C VAL A 19 -21.37 32.52 33.52
N LEU A 20 -20.32 32.72 34.35
CA LEU A 20 -20.25 32.22 35.70
C LEU A 20 -20.69 33.34 36.66
N ALA A 21 -21.78 33.14 37.40
CA ALA A 21 -22.24 34.05 38.42
C ALA A 21 -21.85 33.52 39.81
N ILE A 22 -21.20 34.33 40.61
CA ILE A 22 -20.81 34.01 41.98
C ILE A 22 -21.51 34.97 42.92
N HIS A 23 -22.22 34.42 43.90
CA HIS A 23 -22.91 35.21 44.92
C HIS A 23 -22.19 35.08 46.25
N GLY A 24 -21.52 36.13 46.66
CA GLY A 24 -20.86 36.22 47.95
C GLY A 24 -21.76 36.93 48.98
N LEU A 25 -21.71 36.44 50.19
CA LEU A 25 -22.48 37.00 51.31
C LEU A 25 -21.53 37.38 52.45
N ASN A 26 -21.53 38.67 52.84
CA ASN A 26 -20.86 39.08 54.07
C ASN A 26 -21.54 38.52 55.29
N ARG A 27 -20.75 38.20 56.30
CA ARG A 27 -21.29 37.66 57.62
C ARG A 27 -22.03 38.74 58.35
N ALA A 28 -21.67 40.04 58.18
CA ALA A 28 -22.35 41.17 58.87
C ALA A 28 -22.34 42.42 57.94
N PRO A 29 -23.31 43.33 58.04
CA PRO A 29 -23.43 44.52 57.17
C PRO A 29 -22.31 45.55 57.31
N GLY A 30 -21.35 45.41 58.17
CA GLY A 30 -20.20 46.31 58.33
C GLY A 30 -18.85 45.61 58.11
N ASP A 31 -18.87 44.43 57.52
CA ASP A 31 -17.69 43.62 57.20
C ASP A 31 -17.06 44.17 55.91
N ASP A 32 -15.86 44.72 55.95
CA ASP A 32 -15.20 45.38 54.85
C ASP A 32 -14.02 44.58 54.25
N ASP A 33 -13.84 43.33 54.72
CA ASP A 33 -12.78 42.42 54.25
C ASP A 33 -13.28 41.34 53.27
N PHE A 34 -14.41 41.61 52.61
CA PHE A 34 -14.96 40.68 51.62
C PHE A 34 -14.26 40.82 50.27
N LEU A 35 -13.51 39.80 49.91
CA LEU A 35 -12.86 39.69 48.60
C LEU A 35 -13.15 38.35 47.94
N ILE A 36 -13.70 38.36 46.73
CA ILE A 36 -13.83 37.21 45.89
C ILE A 36 -12.92 37.40 44.66
N THR A 37 -11.98 36.48 44.52
CA THR A 37 -11.23 36.31 43.26
C THR A 37 -11.54 34.88 42.80
N ALA A 38 -12.13 34.75 41.63
CA ALA A 38 -12.46 33.46 41.08
C ALA A 38 -11.59 33.18 39.85
N GLU A 39 -10.99 32.03 39.82
CA GLU A 39 -10.34 31.47 38.65
C GLU A 39 -11.07 30.20 38.23
N LEU A 40 -11.46 30.10 36.96
CA LEU A 40 -12.10 28.90 36.42
C LEU A 40 -11.09 28.15 35.57
N THR A 41 -10.67 27.00 36.07
CA THR A 41 -9.76 26.11 35.32
C THR A 41 -10.56 24.96 34.76
N GLY A 42 -10.49 24.76 33.44
CA GLY A 42 -11.06 23.61 32.77
C GLY A 42 -9.93 22.64 32.34
N GLU A 43 -9.93 21.44 32.94
CA GLU A 43 -9.14 20.33 32.40
C GLU A 43 -10.01 19.55 31.43
N GLY A 44 -9.70 19.65 30.15
CA GLY A 44 -10.26 18.77 29.12
C GLY A 44 -9.50 17.45 29.17
N ILE A 45 -10.09 16.40 29.77
CA ILE A 45 -9.66 15.04 29.44
C ILE A 45 -10.18 14.78 28.01
N LEU A 46 -9.34 15.04 27.03
CA LEU A 46 -9.56 14.48 25.72
C LEU A 46 -9.33 12.98 25.91
N ASP A 47 -10.41 12.21 25.91
CA ASP A 47 -10.35 10.75 25.77
C ASP A 47 -9.91 10.50 24.32
N LEU A 48 -8.62 10.72 24.09
CA LEU A 48 -7.99 10.48 22.80
C LEU A 48 -7.76 8.98 22.73
N ALA A 49 -8.66 8.28 22.05
CA ALA A 49 -8.33 6.96 21.57
C ALA A 49 -6.94 7.01 20.90
N PRO A 50 -6.07 6.02 21.10
CA PRO A 50 -4.74 6.00 20.50
C PRO A 50 -4.83 6.29 19.00
N ARG A 51 -3.96 7.18 18.51
CA ARG A 51 -3.87 7.52 17.08
C ARG A 51 -2.49 7.16 16.55
N TYR A 52 -2.46 6.73 15.30
CA TYR A 52 -1.25 6.39 14.59
C TYR A 52 -0.91 7.48 13.58
N PHE A 53 0.36 7.88 13.51
CA PHE A 53 0.84 8.92 12.61
C PHE A 53 1.90 8.33 11.68
N GLN A 54 1.83 8.68 10.39
CA GLN A 54 2.78 8.16 9.39
C GLN A 54 4.17 8.77 9.56
N SER A 55 4.25 10.01 10.04
CA SER A 55 5.53 10.69 10.28
C SER A 55 5.66 11.06 11.75
N PRO A 56 6.79 10.74 12.39
CA PRO A 56 7.05 11.20 13.74
C PRO A 56 7.31 12.71 13.75
N THR A 57 6.75 13.42 14.75
CA THR A 57 6.94 14.85 14.99
C THR A 57 7.51 15.10 16.38
N PRO A 58 8.75 14.66 16.69
CA PRO A 58 9.32 14.77 18.04
C PRO A 58 9.46 16.24 18.47
N GLY A 59 8.76 16.61 19.55
CA GLY A 59 8.81 17.98 20.10
C GLY A 59 7.88 18.99 19.43
N GLU A 60 7.13 18.59 18.41
CA GLU A 60 6.15 19.41 17.70
C GLU A 60 4.75 18.82 17.80
N ALA A 61 3.74 19.64 17.54
CA ALA A 61 2.37 19.15 17.43
C ALA A 61 2.19 18.25 16.20
N ASN A 62 1.39 17.20 16.32
CA ASN A 62 1.03 16.38 15.17
C ASN A 62 0.22 17.22 14.15
N GLU A 63 0.59 17.14 12.87
CA GLU A 63 0.01 17.98 11.81
C GLU A 63 -1.38 17.53 11.35
N ALA A 64 -1.83 16.33 11.72
CA ALA A 64 -3.09 15.76 11.30
C ALA A 64 -3.77 14.99 12.45
N ASP A 65 -5.06 14.69 12.27
CA ASP A 65 -5.87 13.97 13.25
C ASP A 65 -5.43 12.53 13.54
N GLY A 66 -4.49 12.00 12.76
CA GLY A 66 -3.99 10.64 12.86
C GLY A 66 -5.03 9.58 12.47
N PHE A 67 -4.59 8.34 12.39
CA PHE A 67 -5.40 7.19 12.02
C PHE A 67 -5.92 6.46 13.27
N ALA A 68 -7.13 5.90 13.19
CA ALA A 68 -7.74 5.13 14.27
C ALA A 68 -7.14 3.72 14.43
N GLY A 69 -6.47 3.21 13.40
CA GLY A 69 -5.89 1.86 13.36
C GLY A 69 -5.30 1.54 12.01
N PHE A 70 -5.11 0.27 11.76
CA PHE A 70 -4.59 -0.28 10.50
C PHE A 70 -5.67 -1.15 9.86
N VAL A 71 -5.78 -1.07 8.54
CA VAL A 71 -6.57 -2.04 7.77
C VAL A 71 -5.85 -3.38 7.85
N ALA A 72 -6.59 -4.47 8.12
CA ALA A 72 -6.06 -5.81 8.12
C ALA A 72 -5.59 -6.18 6.72
N ASP A 73 -4.46 -6.88 6.66
CA ASP A 73 -3.76 -7.20 5.43
C ASP A 73 -4.63 -7.93 4.42
N THR A 74 -4.28 -7.82 3.13
CA THR A 74 -4.95 -8.58 2.09
C THR A 74 -4.47 -10.02 2.07
N SER A 75 -5.36 -10.93 1.73
CA SER A 75 -5.05 -12.35 1.53
C SER A 75 -5.64 -12.84 0.22
N PHE A 76 -4.93 -13.74 -0.45
CA PHE A 76 -5.33 -14.34 -1.72
C PHE A 76 -5.68 -15.80 -1.52
N SER A 77 -6.74 -16.29 -2.17
CA SER A 77 -7.18 -17.68 -2.07
C SER A 77 -6.25 -18.68 -2.77
N VAL A 78 -5.40 -18.19 -3.68
CA VAL A 78 -4.43 -18.98 -4.43
C VAL A 78 -3.06 -18.36 -4.29
N ASP A 79 -2.07 -19.16 -3.92
CA ASP A 79 -0.69 -18.70 -3.76
C ASP A 79 -0.05 -18.37 -5.12
N ARG A 80 1.00 -17.53 -5.08
CA ARG A 80 1.88 -17.27 -6.23
C ARG A 80 2.59 -18.55 -6.67
N GLY A 81 2.98 -18.64 -7.94
CA GLY A 81 3.74 -19.79 -8.45
C GLY A 81 3.42 -20.13 -9.89
N PHE A 82 3.69 -21.38 -10.25
CA PHE A 82 3.49 -21.90 -11.61
C PHE A 82 2.14 -22.62 -11.73
N TYR A 83 1.47 -22.36 -12.86
CA TYR A 83 0.15 -22.92 -13.17
C TYR A 83 0.07 -23.35 -14.62
N SER A 84 -0.73 -24.36 -14.91
CA SER A 84 -0.98 -24.89 -16.26
C SER A 84 -2.42 -24.70 -16.73
N GLU A 85 -3.33 -24.42 -15.80
CA GLU A 85 -4.76 -24.29 -16.07
C GLU A 85 -5.29 -22.97 -15.47
N PRO A 86 -6.28 -22.31 -16.11
CA PRO A 86 -6.94 -21.14 -15.56
C PRO A 86 -7.61 -21.43 -14.21
N PHE A 87 -7.64 -20.44 -13.33
CA PHE A 87 -8.27 -20.53 -12.02
C PHE A 87 -8.80 -19.17 -11.56
N GLU A 88 -9.64 -19.18 -10.54
CA GLU A 88 -10.15 -17.97 -9.90
C GLU A 88 -9.42 -17.66 -8.60
N VAL A 89 -9.15 -16.37 -8.36
CA VAL A 89 -8.54 -15.86 -7.13
C VAL A 89 -9.53 -14.97 -6.41
N GLU A 90 -9.78 -15.26 -5.14
CA GLU A 90 -10.46 -14.36 -4.22
C GLU A 90 -9.45 -13.54 -3.43
N ILE A 91 -9.77 -12.25 -3.20
CA ILE A 91 -9.00 -11.36 -2.35
C ILE A 91 -9.86 -10.97 -1.16
N ARG A 92 -9.30 -11.04 0.04
CA ARG A 92 -10.03 -10.74 1.30
C ARG A 92 -9.18 -9.85 2.21
N SER A 93 -9.86 -9.04 3.01
CA SER A 93 -9.31 -8.38 4.19
C SER A 93 -10.29 -8.60 5.34
N GLU A 94 -9.78 -8.80 6.55
CA GLU A 94 -10.61 -8.98 7.75
C GLU A 94 -11.22 -7.68 8.26
N THR A 95 -10.82 -6.52 7.73
CA THR A 95 -11.40 -5.23 8.10
C THR A 95 -12.74 -5.04 7.40
N GLU A 96 -13.82 -5.07 8.16
CA GLU A 96 -15.18 -4.84 7.65
C GLU A 96 -15.28 -3.45 7.01
N GLY A 97 -15.87 -3.40 5.81
CA GLY A 97 -16.05 -2.16 5.05
C GLY A 97 -14.80 -1.66 4.33
N ALA A 98 -13.68 -2.35 4.42
CA ALA A 98 -12.50 -2.00 3.65
C ALA A 98 -12.74 -2.18 2.14
N VAL A 99 -12.30 -1.22 1.35
CA VAL A 99 -12.32 -1.28 -0.11
C VAL A 99 -11.00 -1.86 -0.59
N ILE A 100 -11.04 -2.97 -1.31
CA ILE A 100 -9.86 -3.57 -1.94
C ILE A 100 -9.75 -3.04 -3.37
N ARG A 101 -8.55 -2.61 -3.77
CA ARG A 101 -8.21 -2.30 -5.16
C ARG A 101 -7.08 -3.18 -5.64
N TYR A 102 -7.11 -3.50 -6.93
CA TYR A 102 -6.13 -4.38 -7.54
C TYR A 102 -5.70 -3.92 -8.93
N THR A 103 -4.55 -4.44 -9.38
CA THR A 103 -4.02 -4.28 -10.74
C THR A 103 -3.50 -5.62 -11.26
N PHE A 104 -3.49 -5.79 -12.61
CA PHE A 104 -2.95 -6.99 -13.26
C PHE A 104 -1.65 -6.74 -14.03
N ASP A 105 -1.21 -5.50 -14.11
CA ASP A 105 -0.09 -5.05 -14.95
C ASP A 105 1.19 -4.75 -14.15
N GLY A 106 1.19 -5.07 -12.85
CA GLY A 106 2.30 -4.78 -11.95
C GLY A 106 2.35 -3.33 -11.46
N SER A 107 1.44 -2.45 -11.91
CA SER A 107 1.32 -1.10 -11.38
C SER A 107 0.84 -1.12 -9.90
N GLU A 108 1.08 -0.04 -9.18
CA GLU A 108 0.67 0.06 -7.78
C GLU A 108 -0.81 0.41 -7.66
N PRO A 109 -1.64 -0.45 -7.00
CA PRO A 109 -3.00 -0.05 -6.62
C PRO A 109 -2.95 1.07 -5.57
N GLY A 110 -3.95 1.94 -5.59
CA GLY A 110 -4.03 3.07 -4.67
C GLY A 110 -5.46 3.58 -4.52
N PRO A 111 -5.74 4.58 -3.66
CA PRO A 111 -7.10 5.07 -3.41
C PRO A 111 -7.85 5.50 -4.67
N ALA A 112 -7.11 5.95 -5.71
CA ALA A 112 -7.65 6.36 -7.01
C ALA A 112 -7.08 5.56 -8.18
N ALA A 113 -6.28 4.51 -7.92
CA ALA A 113 -5.60 3.70 -8.93
C ALA A 113 -5.97 2.22 -8.79
N GLY A 114 -6.05 1.53 -9.93
CA GLY A 114 -6.50 0.14 -9.99
C GLY A 114 -8.01 -0.02 -9.97
N SER A 115 -8.47 -1.23 -10.23
CA SER A 115 -9.89 -1.62 -10.21
C SER A 115 -10.36 -1.90 -8.79
N ILE A 116 -11.63 -1.63 -8.51
CA ILE A 116 -12.26 -2.04 -7.26
C ILE A 116 -12.53 -3.55 -7.35
N TYR A 117 -12.16 -4.29 -6.31
CA TYR A 117 -12.45 -5.70 -6.19
C TYR A 117 -13.92 -5.90 -5.79
N ASP A 118 -14.67 -6.64 -6.59
CA ASP A 118 -16.09 -6.92 -6.39
C ASP A 118 -16.44 -8.43 -6.50
N GLY A 119 -15.44 -9.28 -6.69
CA GLY A 119 -15.63 -10.74 -6.77
C GLY A 119 -14.42 -11.47 -7.34
N PRO A 120 -14.48 -12.81 -7.46
CA PRO A 120 -13.38 -13.65 -7.90
C PRO A 120 -12.77 -13.18 -9.23
N LEU A 121 -11.45 -13.18 -9.32
CA LEU A 121 -10.68 -12.75 -10.47
C LEU A 121 -10.19 -13.96 -11.25
N LEU A 122 -10.56 -14.06 -12.52
CA LEU A 122 -10.12 -15.14 -13.39
C LEU A 122 -8.68 -14.88 -13.87
N ILE A 123 -7.78 -15.81 -13.54
CA ILE A 123 -6.39 -15.83 -14.01
C ILE A 123 -6.29 -16.87 -15.12
N GLN A 124 -5.95 -16.42 -16.34
CA GLN A 124 -5.93 -17.28 -17.54
C GLN A 124 -4.53 -17.40 -18.16
N GLY A 125 -3.54 -16.70 -17.62
CA GLY A 125 -2.18 -16.65 -18.14
C GLY A 125 -1.26 -15.93 -17.19
N THR A 126 0.01 -15.79 -17.57
CA THR A 126 1.03 -15.14 -16.75
C THR A 126 0.62 -13.72 -16.38
N THR A 127 0.43 -13.51 -15.08
CA THR A 127 -0.19 -12.31 -14.50
C THR A 127 0.51 -11.91 -13.21
N THR A 128 0.74 -10.61 -13.03
CA THR A 128 1.18 -10.04 -11.77
C THR A 128 -0.01 -9.32 -11.12
N LEU A 129 -0.65 -9.99 -10.17
CA LEU A 129 -1.75 -9.45 -9.39
C LEU A 129 -1.21 -8.69 -8.18
N ARG A 130 -1.56 -7.43 -8.05
CA ARG A 130 -1.25 -6.61 -6.88
C ARG A 130 -2.53 -6.10 -6.25
N ALA A 131 -2.60 -6.11 -4.92
CA ALA A 131 -3.78 -5.64 -4.20
C ALA A 131 -3.40 -4.81 -2.98
N MET A 132 -4.32 -3.94 -2.58
CA MET A 132 -4.22 -3.09 -1.40
C MET A 132 -5.63 -2.78 -0.88
N ALA A 133 -5.80 -2.78 0.44
CA ALA A 133 -7.07 -2.48 1.08
C ALA A 133 -7.04 -1.12 1.80
N PHE A 134 -8.16 -0.41 1.74
CA PHE A 134 -8.34 0.95 2.27
C PHE A 134 -9.61 1.04 3.09
N LEU A 135 -9.53 1.78 4.18
CA LEU A 135 -10.69 2.26 4.93
C LEU A 135 -10.41 3.70 5.39
N GLU A 136 -11.38 4.58 5.21
CA GLU A 136 -11.23 5.98 5.65
C GLU A 136 -10.94 6.07 7.15
N GLY A 137 -9.98 6.90 7.53
CA GLY A 137 -9.53 7.05 8.91
C GLY A 137 -8.63 5.94 9.45
N MET A 138 -8.26 4.97 8.63
CA MET A 138 -7.30 3.91 8.96
C MET A 138 -6.07 3.95 8.04
N VAL A 139 -4.93 3.49 8.56
CA VAL A 139 -3.73 3.28 7.73
C VAL A 139 -4.02 2.15 6.75
N PRO A 140 -3.90 2.36 5.44
CA PRO A 140 -4.10 1.30 4.46
C PRO A 140 -3.07 0.18 4.60
N THR A 141 -3.33 -0.97 3.98
CA THR A 141 -2.37 -2.08 3.94
C THR A 141 -1.12 -1.71 3.14
N ASN A 142 -0.07 -2.51 3.25
CA ASN A 142 0.95 -2.58 2.20
C ASN A 142 0.33 -3.12 0.90
N ILE A 143 1.12 -3.14 -0.15
CA ILE A 143 0.73 -3.75 -1.42
C ILE A 143 1.19 -5.20 -1.41
N ASP A 144 0.25 -6.12 -1.43
CA ASP A 144 0.53 -7.53 -1.64
C ASP A 144 0.64 -7.82 -3.14
N THR A 145 1.58 -8.70 -3.47
CA THR A 145 1.89 -9.04 -4.86
C THR A 145 1.92 -10.56 -5.00
N HIS A 146 1.19 -11.09 -5.98
CA HIS A 146 1.24 -12.50 -6.38
C HIS A 146 1.48 -12.59 -7.88
N THR A 147 2.59 -13.23 -8.24
CA THR A 147 2.92 -13.53 -9.64
C THR A 147 2.51 -14.96 -9.96
N TYR A 148 1.58 -15.10 -10.88
CA TYR A 148 1.13 -16.37 -11.44
C TYR A 148 1.81 -16.58 -12.79
N ILE A 149 2.54 -17.67 -12.94
CA ILE A 149 3.38 -17.94 -14.11
C ILE A 149 2.83 -19.16 -14.84
N PHE A 150 2.55 -18.97 -16.13
CA PHE A 150 2.13 -20.06 -17.01
C PHE A 150 3.31 -20.35 -17.97
N PRO A 151 3.98 -21.50 -17.83
CA PRO A 151 5.13 -21.82 -18.70
C PRO A 151 4.79 -21.79 -20.19
N ASP A 152 3.54 -22.10 -20.56
CA ASP A 152 3.08 -22.00 -21.94
C ASP A 152 3.10 -20.57 -22.50
N ASP A 153 2.82 -19.57 -21.67
CA ASP A 153 2.93 -18.15 -22.07
C ASP A 153 4.40 -17.74 -22.23
N ILE A 154 5.26 -18.24 -21.35
CA ILE A 154 6.69 -17.89 -21.38
C ILE A 154 7.34 -18.38 -22.66
N VAL A 155 7.04 -19.59 -23.10
CA VAL A 155 7.66 -20.16 -24.32
C VAL A 155 7.20 -19.50 -25.62
N VAL A 156 6.08 -18.77 -25.60
CA VAL A 156 5.57 -18.01 -26.76
C VAL A 156 5.71 -16.49 -26.59
N GLN A 157 6.33 -16.03 -25.50
CA GLN A 157 6.50 -14.61 -25.22
C GLN A 157 7.28 -13.94 -26.34
N ASP A 158 6.79 -12.80 -26.82
CA ASP A 158 7.45 -11.97 -27.80
C ASP A 158 7.68 -10.53 -27.32
N ALA A 159 8.66 -9.86 -27.94
CA ALA A 159 9.00 -8.50 -27.59
C ALA A 159 7.90 -7.48 -27.93
N ALA A 160 7.10 -7.72 -28.97
CA ALA A 160 6.06 -6.78 -29.37
C ALA A 160 4.93 -6.72 -28.36
N ALA A 161 4.49 -7.88 -27.84
CA ALA A 161 3.47 -7.96 -26.79
C ALA A 161 3.95 -7.30 -25.48
N THR A 162 5.20 -7.51 -25.11
CA THR A 162 5.78 -6.90 -23.89
C THR A 162 5.89 -5.38 -24.02
N ILE A 163 6.34 -4.88 -25.18
CA ILE A 163 6.41 -3.44 -25.45
C ILE A 163 5.01 -2.81 -25.46
N ALA A 164 3.99 -3.50 -25.98
CA ALA A 164 2.61 -3.03 -25.97
C ALA A 164 2.04 -2.86 -24.55
N ARG A 165 2.59 -3.56 -23.57
CA ARG A 165 2.28 -3.41 -22.13
C ARG A 165 3.01 -2.24 -21.46
N GLY A 166 3.78 -1.43 -22.20
CA GLY A 166 4.47 -0.25 -21.67
C GLY A 166 5.95 -0.45 -21.35
N PHE A 167 6.52 -1.63 -21.59
CA PHE A 167 7.95 -1.87 -21.41
C PHE A 167 8.78 -1.14 -22.48
N PRO A 168 9.97 -0.62 -22.12
CA PRO A 168 10.78 0.16 -23.05
C PRO A 168 11.36 -0.70 -24.17
N ARG A 169 11.56 -0.10 -25.36
CA ARG A 169 12.21 -0.77 -26.50
C ARG A 169 13.72 -0.97 -26.33
N ASN A 170 14.31 -0.22 -25.43
CA ASN A 170 15.75 -0.24 -25.18
C ASN A 170 16.04 -0.16 -23.68
N TRP A 171 17.08 -0.85 -23.27
CA TRP A 171 17.66 -0.78 -21.94
C TRP A 171 18.95 0.06 -22.00
N GLY A 172 18.85 1.35 -21.74
CA GLY A 172 20.01 2.23 -21.66
C GLY A 172 20.90 2.27 -22.92
N GLY A 173 20.37 2.07 -24.12
CA GLY A 173 21.13 2.09 -25.37
C GLY A 173 21.30 0.72 -26.05
N THR A 174 20.90 -0.36 -25.38
CA THR A 174 20.84 -1.71 -25.96
C THR A 174 19.37 -2.04 -26.25
N SER A 175 19.09 -2.67 -27.40
CA SER A 175 17.74 -3.15 -27.71
C SER A 175 17.29 -4.13 -26.63
N ALA A 176 16.07 -3.92 -26.13
CA ALA A 176 15.49 -4.83 -25.16
C ALA A 176 15.12 -6.16 -25.82
N ASP A 177 15.46 -7.24 -25.16
CA ASP A 177 15.15 -8.61 -25.57
C ASP A 177 14.18 -9.22 -24.54
N TYR A 178 12.91 -9.30 -24.87
CA TYR A 178 11.84 -9.81 -24.02
C TYR A 178 11.30 -11.17 -24.50
N GLY A 179 11.66 -11.57 -25.70
CA GLY A 179 11.13 -12.80 -26.29
C GLY A 179 11.81 -14.06 -25.76
N MET A 180 11.11 -15.18 -25.85
CA MET A 180 11.75 -16.47 -25.77
C MET A 180 12.73 -16.61 -26.97
N ASP A 181 13.95 -17.10 -26.69
CA ASP A 181 14.96 -17.27 -27.76
C ASP A 181 14.47 -18.31 -28.78
N PRO A 182 14.26 -17.89 -30.05
CA PRO A 182 13.79 -18.81 -31.09
C PRO A 182 14.81 -19.92 -31.43
N ASP A 183 16.09 -19.72 -31.11
CA ASP A 183 17.12 -20.74 -31.30
C ASP A 183 16.95 -21.95 -30.34
N VAL A 184 16.28 -21.69 -29.15
CA VAL A 184 16.01 -22.70 -28.14
C VAL A 184 14.76 -23.52 -28.46
N ILE A 185 13.68 -22.83 -28.87
CA ILE A 185 12.38 -23.45 -29.12
C ILE A 185 12.13 -23.81 -30.57
N GLY A 186 13.06 -23.54 -31.49
CA GLY A 186 12.94 -23.85 -32.92
C GLY A 186 11.93 -23.00 -33.67
N GLN A 187 11.49 -21.87 -33.15
CA GLN A 187 10.48 -21.02 -33.75
C GLN A 187 10.99 -20.35 -35.02
N GLY A 188 10.20 -20.34 -36.11
CA GLY A 188 10.55 -19.70 -37.38
C GLY A 188 11.70 -20.39 -38.15
N GLY A 189 11.97 -21.67 -37.84
CA GLY A 189 13.04 -22.42 -38.49
C GLY A 189 14.45 -22.16 -37.94
N ARG A 190 14.54 -21.44 -36.83
CA ARG A 190 15.78 -21.16 -36.09
C ARG A 190 16.03 -22.22 -35.02
N ASP A 191 16.30 -23.41 -35.41
CA ASP A 191 16.62 -24.48 -34.48
C ASP A 191 18.14 -24.70 -34.39
N ARG A 192 18.78 -23.94 -33.52
CA ARG A 192 20.21 -24.04 -33.28
C ARG A 192 20.62 -25.32 -32.56
N PHE A 193 19.70 -25.93 -31.82
CA PHE A 193 19.96 -27.06 -30.95
C PHE A 193 19.22 -28.33 -31.40
N GLY A 194 18.64 -28.36 -32.59
CA GLY A 194 17.97 -29.53 -33.15
C GLY A 194 16.68 -29.93 -32.42
N GLY A 195 15.92 -28.97 -31.89
CA GLY A 195 14.69 -29.20 -31.15
C GLY A 195 14.89 -29.75 -29.74
N ARG A 196 16.15 -29.94 -29.33
CA ARG A 196 16.49 -30.61 -28.08
C ARG A 196 15.80 -30.00 -26.86
N TYR A 197 15.67 -28.69 -26.80
CA TYR A 197 15.09 -27.98 -25.65
C TYR A 197 13.61 -27.67 -25.83
N ALA A 198 13.07 -27.74 -27.03
CA ALA A 198 11.66 -27.43 -27.30
C ALA A 198 10.69 -28.34 -26.50
N GLU A 199 11.08 -29.59 -26.25
CA GLU A 199 10.26 -30.55 -25.51
C GLU A 199 10.42 -30.43 -23.98
N THR A 200 11.61 -29.96 -23.50
CA THR A 200 11.93 -29.94 -22.06
C THR A 200 11.82 -28.59 -21.42
N ILE A 201 11.80 -27.48 -22.19
CA ILE A 201 11.89 -26.11 -21.66
C ILE A 201 10.84 -25.78 -20.59
N ARG A 202 9.64 -26.33 -20.68
CA ARG A 202 8.59 -26.13 -19.65
C ARG A 202 8.97 -26.77 -18.32
N ASP A 203 9.44 -28.01 -18.38
CA ASP A 203 9.90 -28.73 -17.19
C ASP A 203 11.18 -28.10 -16.62
N ASP A 204 12.06 -27.62 -17.51
CA ASP A 204 13.29 -26.92 -17.10
C ASP A 204 12.98 -25.61 -16.37
N LEU A 205 11.98 -24.83 -16.83
CA LEU A 205 11.50 -23.63 -16.14
C LEU A 205 10.97 -23.93 -14.75
N LEU A 206 10.28 -25.07 -14.58
CA LEU A 206 9.76 -25.50 -13.28
C LEU A 206 10.87 -26.02 -12.34
N ALA A 207 11.97 -26.51 -12.90
CA ALA A 207 13.07 -27.11 -12.15
C ALA A 207 14.04 -26.10 -11.53
N ILE A 208 14.07 -24.86 -12.01
CA ILE A 208 14.97 -23.81 -11.52
C ILE A 208 14.23 -22.81 -10.61
N PRO A 209 14.89 -22.34 -9.52
CA PRO A 209 14.30 -21.29 -8.68
C PRO A 209 14.00 -20.03 -9.49
N THR A 210 12.81 -19.50 -9.32
CA THR A 210 12.35 -18.30 -10.02
C THR A 210 12.15 -17.17 -9.03
N ILE A 211 12.69 -15.99 -9.34
CA ILE A 211 12.48 -14.77 -8.57
C ILE A 211 11.66 -13.80 -9.40
N SER A 212 10.50 -13.42 -8.91
CA SER A 212 9.70 -12.33 -9.46
C SER A 212 10.06 -11.03 -8.77
N VAL A 213 10.41 -10.00 -9.55
CA VAL A 213 10.67 -8.64 -9.06
C VAL A 213 9.69 -7.69 -9.71
N VAL A 214 8.78 -7.15 -8.92
CA VAL A 214 7.72 -6.25 -9.39
C VAL A 214 7.95 -4.85 -8.86
N MET A 215 8.09 -3.89 -9.79
CA MET A 215 8.35 -2.49 -9.49
C MET A 215 7.86 -1.59 -10.61
N ASN A 216 7.84 -0.28 -10.37
CA ASN A 216 7.50 0.70 -11.37
C ASN A 216 8.50 0.65 -12.55
N ILE A 217 8.00 0.61 -13.78
CA ILE A 217 8.81 0.51 -15.01
C ILE A 217 9.78 1.70 -15.14
N ASP A 218 9.35 2.92 -14.81
CA ASP A 218 10.21 4.10 -14.88
C ASP A 218 11.32 4.08 -13.82
N GLU A 219 11.05 3.48 -12.66
CA GLU A 219 12.05 3.28 -11.59
C GLU A 219 13.08 2.20 -11.97
N MET A 220 12.72 1.28 -12.83
CA MET A 220 13.65 0.28 -13.39
C MET A 220 14.41 0.82 -14.58
N PHE A 221 13.71 1.30 -15.61
CA PHE A 221 14.25 1.60 -16.95
C PHE A 221 14.22 3.08 -17.35
N GLY A 222 13.55 3.95 -16.60
CA GLY A 222 13.49 5.38 -16.88
C GLY A 222 14.83 6.10 -16.74
N SER A 223 14.86 7.40 -16.98
CA SER A 223 16.09 8.21 -16.93
C SER A 223 16.80 8.18 -15.57
N ARG A 224 16.04 7.95 -14.49
CA ARG A 224 16.52 7.73 -13.12
C ARG A 224 16.28 6.28 -12.65
N GLY A 225 16.08 5.37 -13.58
CA GLY A 225 15.88 3.96 -13.28
C GLY A 225 17.16 3.28 -12.81
N ILE A 226 17.03 2.29 -11.94
CA ILE A 226 18.18 1.58 -11.36
C ILE A 226 18.95 0.77 -12.40
N TYR A 227 18.27 0.19 -13.39
CA TYR A 227 18.92 -0.54 -14.49
C TYR A 227 19.72 0.42 -15.39
N THR A 228 19.10 1.53 -15.81
CA THR A 228 19.72 2.53 -16.68
C THR A 228 20.94 3.20 -16.02
N ASN A 229 20.96 3.26 -14.70
CA ASN A 229 22.02 3.87 -13.89
C ASN A 229 22.68 2.85 -12.95
N SER A 230 22.94 1.64 -13.42
CA SER A 230 23.45 0.52 -12.62
C SER A 230 24.81 0.78 -11.92
N GLY A 231 25.57 1.78 -12.36
CA GLY A 231 26.79 2.26 -11.70
C GLY A 231 26.57 3.23 -10.53
N SER A 232 25.35 3.77 -10.38
CA SER A 232 25.00 4.71 -9.33
C SER A 232 24.72 4.00 -8.00
N ARG A 233 24.98 4.70 -6.86
CA ARG A 233 24.90 4.09 -5.53
C ARG A 233 24.29 5.05 -4.51
N GLY A 234 23.88 4.48 -3.35
CA GLY A 234 23.36 5.22 -2.19
C GLY A 234 21.84 5.39 -2.21
N ARG A 235 21.30 5.89 -1.10
CA ARG A 235 19.85 5.99 -0.83
C ARG A 235 19.03 6.66 -1.93
N ALA A 236 19.62 7.60 -2.67
CA ALA A 236 18.93 8.27 -3.79
C ALA A 236 18.59 7.33 -4.95
N TRP A 237 19.18 6.14 -4.96
CA TRP A 237 19.00 5.11 -5.98
C TRP A 237 18.24 3.88 -5.49
N GLU A 238 17.81 3.86 -4.23
CA GLU A 238 16.91 2.82 -3.72
C GLU A 238 15.51 3.00 -4.32
N ARG A 239 14.88 1.90 -4.71
CA ARG A 239 13.53 1.85 -5.27
C ARG A 239 12.70 0.80 -4.55
N ARG A 240 11.41 1.09 -4.43
CA ARG A 240 10.46 0.13 -3.90
C ARG A 240 10.25 -1.01 -4.89
N SER A 241 10.22 -2.23 -4.39
CA SER A 241 9.89 -3.41 -5.20
C SER A 241 9.24 -4.47 -4.32
N SER A 242 8.38 -5.29 -4.93
CA SER A 242 7.96 -6.56 -4.37
C SER A 242 8.88 -7.65 -4.92
N ILE A 243 9.34 -8.55 -4.07
CA ILE A 243 10.21 -9.67 -4.44
C ILE A 243 9.53 -10.94 -3.95
N GLU A 244 9.37 -11.89 -4.86
CA GLU A 244 8.75 -13.20 -4.60
C GLU A 244 9.72 -14.30 -5.04
N LEU A 245 9.73 -15.40 -4.30
CA LEU A 245 10.55 -16.59 -4.56
C LEU A 245 9.64 -17.81 -4.64
#